data_36f80efefa41cd14453bb07d62efc17a
#
_entry.id   36f80efefa41cd14453bb07d62efc17a
#
_cell.length_a   1.000
_cell.length_b   1.000
_cell.length_c   1.000
_cell.angle_alpha   90.00
_cell.angle_beta   90.00
_cell.angle_gamma   90.00
#
_symmetry.space_group_name_H-M   'P 1'
#
loop_
_entity.id
_entity.type
_entity.pdbx_description
1 polymer ?
#
loop_
_entity_poly.entity_id
_entity_poly.type
_entity_poly.pdbx_seq_one_letter_code
_entity_poly.pdbx_strand_id
1 'polypeptide(L)'
;MNQKLLKSQTILAICILILSIIPIVAIGPYLHQFADDYVFGAPVYKAWTATHSLGACIQAAWDESMHIYQTWQGTYSACFLMALQPGIFGKYWLVPIILLGGLVLSTYTLGYTVLRRLLHISKLEYAFVSTLFVLMTVQFVWSFYDAFFWYNGAMYYTLYYSLSLILASLLIEFHLTKSIMAKIIITLVSAALAIFIAGGNFVTGLGMPAILFMAIVWMWVERKKTPFFLISILMIYASAFAFSVFAPGNAVRQATVTDQPNVVAAFFMAIGKSVEFLADAIGIMEVLMFTILIPFLARLAKASRFKFSHPWLYLLISFLLYSAFFFPNSYAMGSRGADRVQNVYFYVHLWMFCFNIFYLSGALQRRAATQEPVSVAIMNLIDAIKQKYDRYFKWTPVYYWLVLVLSISAKPTTTNRTITLLRKGTAQKFDQQMRQREIEVKKSKADHLVLNPLTVKMPSDAFHDITIYPGYWINRGMANYYDKKTVVALPFDDADESPAQLLERCREEVGPGGMTFIEGK
;
A
#
# COMPACT_ATOMS: atom_id res chain seq x y z
N MET A 1 -29.77 14.83 -2.81
CA MET A 1 -28.94 16.05 -3.00
C MET A 1 -29.28 16.67 -4.34
N ASN A 2 -29.49 18.00 -4.43
CA ASN A 2 -29.74 18.69 -5.68
C ASN A 2 -28.55 18.50 -6.64
N GLN A 3 -28.80 18.31 -7.94
CA GLN A 3 -27.73 18.06 -8.93
C GLN A 3 -26.71 19.22 -9.02
N LYS A 4 -27.16 20.47 -8.87
CA LYS A 4 -26.26 21.64 -8.85
C LYS A 4 -25.31 21.59 -7.66
N LEU A 5 -25.82 21.20 -6.49
CA LEU A 5 -25.02 21.05 -5.28
C LEU A 5 -24.01 19.91 -5.41
N LEU A 6 -24.45 18.75 -5.90
CA LEU A 6 -23.53 17.60 -6.12
C LEU A 6 -22.41 17.99 -7.09
N LYS A 7 -22.73 18.72 -8.17
CA LYS A 7 -21.72 19.23 -9.14
C LYS A 7 -20.68 20.12 -8.44
N SER A 8 -21.12 21.08 -7.64
CA SER A 8 -20.22 21.97 -6.88
C SER A 8 -19.32 21.17 -5.92
N GLN A 9 -19.87 20.23 -5.16
CA GLN A 9 -19.12 19.41 -4.22
C GLN A 9 -18.14 18.47 -4.94
N THR A 10 -18.50 17.94 -6.11
CA THR A 10 -17.60 17.10 -6.91
C THR A 10 -16.41 17.90 -7.43
N ILE A 11 -16.66 19.11 -7.96
CA ILE A 11 -15.58 19.99 -8.43
C ILE A 11 -14.64 20.31 -7.27
N LEU A 12 -15.19 20.69 -6.12
CA LEU A 12 -14.40 20.99 -4.93
C LEU A 12 -13.55 19.79 -4.50
N ALA A 13 -14.13 18.58 -4.42
CA ALA A 13 -13.40 17.37 -4.04
C ALA A 13 -12.25 17.08 -5.03
N ILE A 14 -12.49 17.23 -6.33
CA ILE A 14 -11.45 17.04 -7.37
C ILE A 14 -10.34 18.11 -7.22
N CYS A 15 -10.71 19.38 -7.01
CA CYS A 15 -9.72 20.45 -6.79
C CYS A 15 -8.86 20.15 -5.54
N ILE A 16 -9.49 19.72 -4.44
CA ILE A 16 -8.79 19.36 -3.21
C ILE A 16 -7.87 18.14 -3.44
N LEU A 17 -8.32 17.14 -4.19
CA LEU A 17 -7.47 16.01 -4.54
C LEU A 17 -6.24 16.45 -5.35
N ILE A 18 -6.43 17.27 -6.38
CA ILE A 18 -5.32 17.81 -7.20
C ILE A 18 -4.36 18.60 -6.32
N LEU A 19 -4.86 19.53 -5.50
CA LEU A 19 -4.03 20.33 -4.59
C LEU A 19 -3.27 19.45 -3.58
N SER A 20 -3.87 18.36 -3.15
CA SER A 20 -3.24 17.44 -2.21
C SER A 20 -2.12 16.59 -2.83
N ILE A 21 -2.21 16.29 -4.11
CA ILE A 21 -1.20 15.52 -4.85
C ILE A 21 0.05 16.36 -5.15
N ILE A 22 -0.09 17.65 -5.36
CA ILE A 22 1.02 18.54 -5.74
C ILE A 22 2.21 18.42 -4.78
N PRO A 23 2.10 18.59 -3.45
CA PRO A 23 3.26 18.49 -2.57
C PRO A 23 3.85 17.07 -2.52
N ILE A 24 3.01 16.02 -2.67
CA ILE A 24 3.46 14.61 -2.67
C ILE A 24 4.35 14.32 -3.89
N VAL A 25 4.03 14.92 -5.04
CA VAL A 25 4.87 14.81 -6.23
C VAL A 25 6.07 15.75 -6.16
N ALA A 26 5.88 16.96 -5.64
CA ALA A 26 6.92 17.98 -5.54
C ALA A 26 8.11 17.60 -4.62
N ILE A 27 7.92 16.68 -3.69
CA ILE A 27 9.02 16.15 -2.86
C ILE A 27 9.92 15.17 -3.64
N GLY A 28 9.44 14.61 -4.75
CA GLY A 28 10.15 13.59 -5.54
C GLY A 28 11.62 13.88 -5.84
N PRO A 29 12.00 15.09 -6.30
CA PRO A 29 13.40 15.46 -6.56
C PRO A 29 14.35 15.37 -5.36
N TYR A 30 13.81 15.33 -4.14
CA TYR A 30 14.56 15.23 -2.88
C TYR A 30 14.63 13.82 -2.32
N LEU A 31 14.05 12.83 -3.01
CA LEU A 31 14.05 11.43 -2.59
C LEU A 31 15.24 10.69 -3.18
N HIS A 32 15.78 9.77 -2.39
CA HIS A 32 16.95 8.96 -2.75
C HIS A 32 16.75 7.49 -2.40
N GLN A 33 17.54 6.64 -3.04
CA GLN A 33 17.67 5.23 -2.72
C GLN A 33 18.22 5.06 -1.30
N PHE A 34 17.74 4.04 -0.58
CA PHE A 34 18.32 3.63 0.70
C PHE A 34 17.97 2.16 1.01
N ALA A 35 18.71 1.58 1.95
CA ALA A 35 18.48 0.23 2.45
C ALA A 35 18.32 -0.82 1.34
N ASP A 36 17.15 -1.46 1.24
CA ASP A 36 16.84 -2.51 0.26
C ASP A 36 17.05 -2.04 -1.20
N ASP A 37 16.92 -0.74 -1.48
CA ASP A 37 17.12 -0.24 -2.84
C ASP A 37 18.56 -0.50 -3.34
N TYR A 38 19.56 -0.42 -2.48
CA TYR A 38 20.92 -0.77 -2.83
C TYR A 38 21.11 -2.29 -2.96
N VAL A 39 20.51 -3.06 -2.06
CA VAL A 39 20.68 -4.51 -2.03
C VAL A 39 20.12 -5.16 -3.29
N PHE A 40 18.85 -4.92 -3.59
CA PHE A 40 18.18 -5.51 -4.76
C PHE A 40 18.64 -4.88 -6.09
N GLY A 41 18.98 -3.59 -6.07
CA GLY A 41 19.36 -2.84 -7.26
C GLY A 41 20.80 -3.08 -7.75
N ALA A 42 21.68 -3.65 -6.93
CA ALA A 42 23.11 -3.76 -7.26
C ALA A 42 23.41 -4.49 -8.57
N PRO A 43 22.86 -5.68 -8.88
CA PRO A 43 23.15 -6.37 -10.14
C PRO A 43 22.71 -5.57 -11.36
N VAL A 44 21.54 -4.93 -11.30
CA VAL A 44 21.01 -4.12 -12.41
C VAL A 44 21.79 -2.82 -12.58
N TYR A 45 22.21 -2.18 -11.48
CA TYR A 45 23.06 -1.00 -11.54
C TYR A 45 24.41 -1.30 -12.22
N LYS A 46 25.05 -2.43 -11.87
CA LYS A 46 26.29 -2.89 -12.52
C LYS A 46 26.06 -3.18 -14.01
N ALA A 47 24.98 -3.86 -14.37
CA ALA A 47 24.63 -4.13 -15.77
C ALA A 47 24.38 -2.82 -16.54
N TRP A 48 23.68 -1.86 -15.95
CA TRP A 48 23.43 -0.55 -16.58
C TRP A 48 24.70 0.26 -16.78
N THR A 49 25.54 0.35 -15.75
CA THR A 49 26.81 1.12 -15.84
C THR A 49 27.81 0.52 -16.83
N ALA A 50 27.81 -0.81 -16.99
CA ALA A 50 28.70 -1.50 -17.93
C ALA A 50 28.22 -1.45 -19.38
N THR A 51 26.89 -1.50 -19.63
CA THR A 51 26.37 -1.75 -20.97
C THR A 51 25.42 -0.69 -21.51
N HIS A 52 24.80 0.11 -20.65
CA HIS A 52 23.67 1.00 -20.96
C HIS A 52 22.51 0.30 -21.71
N SER A 53 22.38 -1.01 -21.58
CA SER A 53 21.37 -1.84 -22.25
C SER A 53 20.22 -2.18 -21.32
N LEU A 54 18.99 -1.83 -21.70
CA LEU A 54 17.79 -2.24 -20.98
C LEU A 54 17.59 -3.76 -20.98
N GLY A 55 17.99 -4.45 -22.07
CA GLY A 55 17.95 -5.91 -22.14
C GLY A 55 18.86 -6.56 -21.09
N ALA A 56 20.08 -6.04 -20.91
CA ALA A 56 20.99 -6.50 -19.87
C ALA A 56 20.43 -6.23 -18.45
N CYS A 57 19.78 -5.08 -18.24
CA CYS A 57 19.11 -4.76 -16.98
C CYS A 57 17.96 -5.73 -16.67
N ILE A 58 17.14 -6.05 -17.67
CA ILE A 58 16.02 -7.00 -17.50
C ILE A 58 16.56 -8.41 -17.17
N GLN A 59 17.61 -8.84 -17.85
CA GLN A 59 18.25 -10.13 -17.56
C GLN A 59 18.83 -10.14 -16.14
N ALA A 60 19.59 -9.11 -15.75
CA ALA A 60 20.14 -9.00 -14.40
C ALA A 60 19.06 -8.97 -13.30
N ALA A 61 17.93 -8.31 -13.57
CA ALA A 61 16.79 -8.30 -12.64
C ALA A 61 16.12 -9.67 -12.51
N TRP A 62 16.05 -10.42 -13.62
CA TRP A 62 15.54 -11.80 -13.62
C TRP A 62 16.45 -12.72 -12.83
N ASP A 63 17.75 -12.67 -13.09
CA ASP A 63 18.74 -13.51 -12.44
C ASP A 63 18.78 -13.22 -10.94
N GLU A 64 18.73 -11.94 -10.53
CA GLU A 64 18.63 -11.55 -9.11
C GLU A 64 17.34 -12.04 -8.47
N SER A 65 16.21 -11.91 -9.17
CA SER A 65 14.93 -12.43 -8.67
C SER A 65 14.98 -13.94 -8.43
N MET A 66 15.60 -14.70 -9.32
CA MET A 66 15.75 -16.15 -9.17
C MET A 66 16.78 -16.51 -8.11
N HIS A 67 17.85 -15.75 -7.95
CA HIS A 67 18.79 -15.89 -6.85
C HIS A 67 18.07 -15.69 -5.48
N ILE A 68 17.33 -14.61 -5.32
CA ILE A 68 16.56 -14.33 -4.11
C ILE A 68 15.48 -15.38 -3.83
N TYR A 69 14.83 -15.90 -4.88
CA TYR A 69 13.88 -17.01 -4.78
C TYR A 69 14.49 -18.26 -4.12
N GLN A 70 15.76 -18.57 -4.44
CA GLN A 70 16.47 -19.71 -3.86
C GLN A 70 17.02 -19.44 -2.48
N THR A 71 17.41 -18.19 -2.18
CA THR A 71 18.27 -17.88 -1.01
C THR A 71 17.59 -17.11 0.10
N TRP A 72 16.44 -16.43 -0.17
CA TRP A 72 15.86 -15.50 0.80
C TRP A 72 14.33 -15.47 0.86
N GLN A 73 13.64 -15.27 -0.29
CA GLN A 73 12.18 -15.17 -0.29
C GLN A 73 11.58 -15.49 -1.66
N GLY A 74 10.38 -16.10 -1.65
CA GLY A 74 9.69 -16.58 -2.84
C GLY A 74 8.90 -15.53 -3.63
N THR A 75 8.99 -14.25 -3.31
CA THR A 75 8.19 -13.18 -3.93
C THR A 75 8.81 -12.71 -5.25
N TYR A 76 8.82 -13.61 -6.24
CA TYR A 76 9.58 -13.51 -7.49
C TYR A 76 9.28 -12.24 -8.31
N SER A 77 8.02 -11.87 -8.49
CA SER A 77 7.67 -10.69 -9.29
C SER A 77 8.02 -9.38 -8.57
N ALA A 78 7.93 -9.37 -7.24
CA ALA A 78 8.34 -8.22 -6.45
C ALA A 78 9.86 -8.05 -6.46
N CYS A 79 10.63 -9.12 -6.26
CA CYS A 79 12.10 -9.07 -6.34
C CYS A 79 12.59 -8.57 -7.70
N PHE A 80 11.92 -9.01 -8.79
CA PHE A 80 12.19 -8.52 -10.13
C PHE A 80 11.99 -7.00 -10.26
N LEU A 81 10.88 -6.46 -9.74
CA LEU A 81 10.63 -5.01 -9.75
C LEU A 81 11.56 -4.25 -8.81
N MET A 82 11.87 -4.80 -7.62
CA MET A 82 12.83 -4.22 -6.68
C MET A 82 14.19 -4.02 -7.31
N ALA A 83 14.63 -4.97 -8.15
CA ALA A 83 15.89 -4.86 -8.88
C ALA A 83 15.85 -3.80 -9.99
N LEU A 84 14.70 -3.59 -10.65
CA LEU A 84 14.52 -2.61 -11.75
C LEU A 84 14.09 -1.20 -11.28
N GLN A 85 14.45 -0.78 -10.10
CA GLN A 85 14.03 0.48 -9.54
C GLN A 85 14.47 1.72 -10.36
N PRO A 86 13.68 2.83 -10.33
CA PRO A 86 13.97 4.04 -11.10
C PRO A 86 15.30 4.73 -10.72
N GLY A 87 15.77 4.53 -9.49
CA GLY A 87 17.01 5.12 -8.97
C GLY A 87 18.26 4.70 -9.74
N ILE A 88 18.28 3.47 -10.27
CA ILE A 88 19.37 2.96 -11.12
C ILE A 88 19.61 3.87 -12.33
N PHE A 89 18.55 4.43 -12.88
CA PHE A 89 18.56 5.31 -14.04
C PHE A 89 18.61 6.80 -13.66
N GLY A 90 18.92 7.14 -12.41
CA GLY A 90 18.90 8.53 -11.90
C GLY A 90 17.50 9.17 -11.88
N LYS A 91 16.45 8.36 -11.82
CA LYS A 91 15.05 8.79 -11.93
C LYS A 91 14.21 8.50 -10.68
N TYR A 92 14.84 8.51 -9.51
CA TYR A 92 14.13 8.18 -8.26
C TYR A 92 12.92 9.09 -7.98
N TRP A 93 12.95 10.33 -8.51
CA TRP A 93 11.84 11.27 -8.44
C TRP A 93 10.52 10.77 -9.06
N LEU A 94 10.58 9.73 -9.92
CA LEU A 94 9.38 9.09 -10.48
C LEU A 94 8.63 8.21 -9.47
N VAL A 95 9.25 7.83 -8.36
CA VAL A 95 8.66 6.91 -7.36
C VAL A 95 7.28 7.36 -6.90
N PRO A 96 7.09 8.60 -6.37
CA PRO A 96 5.76 9.05 -5.95
C PRO A 96 4.76 9.13 -7.10
N ILE A 97 5.21 9.44 -8.32
CA ILE A 97 4.34 9.53 -9.49
C ILE A 97 3.80 8.14 -9.87
N ILE A 98 4.68 7.13 -9.92
CA ILE A 98 4.30 5.75 -10.28
C ILE A 98 3.33 5.17 -9.24
N LEU A 99 3.67 5.29 -7.95
CA LEU A 99 2.92 4.66 -6.87
C LEU A 99 1.59 5.35 -6.61
N LEU A 100 1.61 6.68 -6.51
CA LEU A 100 0.38 7.46 -6.32
C LEU A 100 -0.50 7.40 -7.57
N GLY A 101 0.10 7.52 -8.77
CA GLY A 101 -0.62 7.40 -10.04
C GLY A 101 -1.27 6.02 -10.20
N GLY A 102 -0.57 4.94 -9.86
CA GLY A 102 -1.09 3.58 -9.86
C GLY A 102 -2.28 3.42 -8.90
N LEU A 103 -2.15 3.94 -7.67
CA LEU A 103 -3.18 3.88 -6.65
C LEU A 103 -4.44 4.68 -7.06
N VAL A 104 -4.28 5.90 -7.56
CA VAL A 104 -5.37 6.74 -8.03
C VAL A 104 -6.08 6.08 -9.21
N LEU A 105 -5.33 5.69 -10.25
CA LEU A 105 -5.87 5.06 -11.45
C LEU A 105 -6.65 3.78 -11.13
N SER A 106 -6.08 2.88 -10.34
CA SER A 106 -6.71 1.60 -9.99
C SER A 106 -7.99 1.80 -9.18
N THR A 107 -8.00 2.76 -8.23
CA THR A 107 -9.17 3.09 -7.43
C THR A 107 -10.30 3.67 -8.29
N TYR A 108 -9.99 4.60 -9.20
CA TYR A 108 -10.99 5.12 -10.13
C TYR A 108 -11.49 4.06 -11.10
N THR A 109 -10.62 3.15 -11.55
CA THR A 109 -11.00 2.04 -12.45
C THR A 109 -11.98 1.10 -11.76
N LEU A 110 -11.67 0.64 -10.54
CA LEU A 110 -12.59 -0.21 -9.78
C LEU A 110 -13.89 0.54 -9.45
N GLY A 111 -13.80 1.81 -9.03
CA GLY A 111 -14.95 2.67 -8.82
C GLY A 111 -15.83 2.79 -10.08
N TYR A 112 -15.25 2.96 -11.26
CA TYR A 112 -15.98 3.00 -12.53
C TYR A 112 -16.70 1.67 -12.80
N THR A 113 -16.00 0.57 -12.66
CA THR A 113 -16.57 -0.77 -12.88
C THR A 113 -17.73 -1.05 -11.92
N VAL A 114 -17.54 -0.80 -10.63
CA VAL A 114 -18.58 -1.07 -9.62
C VAL A 114 -19.72 -0.06 -9.71
N LEU A 115 -19.41 1.24 -9.65
CA LEU A 115 -20.43 2.27 -9.50
C LEU A 115 -21.15 2.59 -10.83
N ARG A 116 -20.39 2.69 -11.94
CA ARG A 116 -20.97 3.05 -13.24
C ARG A 116 -21.49 1.85 -14.03
N ARG A 117 -20.67 0.78 -14.10
CA ARG A 117 -20.99 -0.37 -14.95
C ARG A 117 -21.94 -1.36 -14.27
N LEU A 118 -21.70 -1.68 -12.98
CA LEU A 118 -22.50 -2.65 -12.24
C LEU A 118 -23.74 -2.02 -11.58
N LEU A 119 -23.59 -0.87 -10.91
CA LEU A 119 -24.67 -0.22 -10.15
C LEU A 119 -25.39 0.91 -10.92
N HIS A 120 -24.92 1.27 -12.12
CA HIS A 120 -25.55 2.24 -13.03
C HIS A 120 -25.80 3.63 -12.45
N ILE A 121 -24.97 4.11 -11.53
CA ILE A 121 -25.09 5.47 -10.96
C ILE A 121 -24.68 6.55 -11.96
N SER A 122 -25.01 7.82 -11.68
CA SER A 122 -24.64 8.96 -12.52
C SER A 122 -23.12 9.16 -12.59
N LYS A 123 -22.60 9.76 -13.68
CA LYS A 123 -21.17 10.10 -13.82
C LYS A 123 -20.69 10.99 -12.67
N LEU A 124 -21.56 11.90 -12.22
CA LEU A 124 -21.24 12.86 -11.19
C LEU A 124 -21.09 12.20 -9.80
N GLU A 125 -22.00 11.29 -9.45
CA GLU A 125 -21.93 10.54 -8.21
C GLU A 125 -20.71 9.61 -8.19
N TYR A 126 -20.43 8.94 -9.30
CA TYR A 126 -19.21 8.14 -9.46
C TYR A 126 -17.95 9.00 -9.21
N ALA A 127 -17.85 10.16 -9.89
CA ALA A 127 -16.70 11.05 -9.73
C ALA A 127 -16.55 11.49 -8.27
N PHE A 128 -17.66 11.89 -7.62
CA PHE A 128 -17.65 12.34 -6.23
C PHE A 128 -17.20 11.23 -5.26
N VAL A 129 -17.87 10.07 -5.30
CA VAL A 129 -17.59 8.96 -4.38
C VAL A 129 -16.17 8.42 -4.57
N SER A 130 -15.74 8.25 -5.83
CA SER A 130 -14.37 7.76 -6.11
C SER A 130 -13.32 8.78 -5.65
N THR A 131 -13.56 10.09 -5.83
CA THR A 131 -12.64 11.13 -5.35
C THR A 131 -12.53 11.13 -3.84
N LEU A 132 -13.66 11.00 -3.11
CA LEU A 132 -13.63 10.91 -1.65
C LEU A 132 -12.84 9.69 -1.18
N PHE A 133 -13.05 8.55 -1.83
CA PHE A 133 -12.33 7.32 -1.48
C PHE A 133 -10.82 7.44 -1.74
N VAL A 134 -10.42 8.03 -2.88
CA VAL A 134 -9.01 8.32 -3.18
C VAL A 134 -8.42 9.29 -2.15
N LEU A 135 -9.15 10.35 -1.77
CA LEU A 135 -8.71 11.28 -0.72
C LEU A 135 -8.45 10.53 0.60
N MET A 136 -9.37 9.67 1.04
CA MET A 136 -9.18 8.87 2.25
C MET A 136 -7.95 7.97 2.13
N THR A 137 -7.81 7.26 1.02
CA THR A 137 -6.71 6.32 0.78
C THR A 137 -5.35 7.01 0.76
N VAL A 138 -5.25 8.23 0.21
CA VAL A 138 -3.99 8.98 0.10
C VAL A 138 -3.69 9.76 1.37
N GLN A 139 -4.71 10.40 1.98
CA GLN A 139 -4.46 11.35 3.07
C GLN A 139 -4.28 10.69 4.44
N PHE A 140 -4.93 9.55 4.68
CA PHE A 140 -4.94 8.90 5.98
C PHE A 140 -4.15 7.60 6.01
N VAL A 141 -3.40 7.31 4.95
CA VAL A 141 -2.52 6.12 4.89
C VAL A 141 -1.64 6.02 6.13
N TRP A 142 -1.45 4.82 6.65
CA TRP A 142 -0.75 4.55 7.91
C TRP A 142 0.65 5.14 7.92
N SER A 143 1.48 4.76 6.95
CA SER A 143 2.82 5.33 6.72
C SER A 143 2.91 5.90 5.31
N PHE A 144 2.82 7.22 5.18
CA PHE A 144 2.84 7.89 3.88
C PHE A 144 4.21 7.77 3.18
N TYR A 145 5.29 7.72 3.95
CA TYR A 145 6.63 7.58 3.40
C TYR A 145 6.80 6.20 2.74
N ASP A 146 6.42 5.15 3.44
CA ASP A 146 6.47 3.77 2.97
C ASP A 146 5.37 3.46 1.96
N ALA A 147 4.38 4.34 1.78
CA ALA A 147 3.36 4.19 0.76
C ALA A 147 3.77 4.80 -0.59
N PHE A 148 4.57 5.91 -0.58
CA PHE A 148 4.77 6.71 -1.78
C PHE A 148 6.22 7.13 -2.05
N PHE A 149 7.14 7.08 -1.09
CA PHE A 149 8.45 7.71 -1.20
C PHE A 149 9.63 6.76 -1.16
N TRP A 150 9.50 5.62 -0.52
CA TRP A 150 10.51 4.57 -0.55
C TRP A 150 10.11 3.48 -1.55
N TYR A 151 10.90 3.36 -2.63
CA TYR A 151 10.51 2.52 -3.75
C TYR A 151 10.25 1.07 -3.35
N ASN A 152 11.24 0.38 -2.76
CA ASN A 152 11.09 -1.04 -2.47
C ASN A 152 9.97 -1.32 -1.46
N GLY A 153 9.83 -0.49 -0.42
CA GLY A 153 8.73 -0.61 0.53
C GLY A 153 7.36 -0.34 -0.10
N ALA A 154 7.23 0.76 -0.82
CA ALA A 154 5.97 1.20 -1.41
C ALA A 154 5.54 0.33 -2.60
N MET A 155 6.49 -0.02 -3.48
CA MET A 155 6.22 -0.89 -4.63
C MET A 155 5.73 -2.26 -4.15
N TYR A 156 6.39 -2.84 -3.15
CA TYR A 156 6.08 -4.16 -2.63
C TYR A 156 4.65 -4.29 -2.09
N TYR A 157 4.06 -3.20 -1.58
CA TYR A 157 2.72 -3.20 -0.99
C TYR A 157 1.71 -2.34 -1.77
N THR A 158 1.96 -1.06 -1.98
CA THR A 158 1.02 -0.13 -2.61
C THR A 158 0.76 -0.46 -4.09
N LEU A 159 1.81 -0.84 -4.85
CA LEU A 159 1.63 -1.21 -6.25
C LEU A 159 0.86 -2.53 -6.39
N TYR A 160 1.19 -3.55 -5.60
CA TYR A 160 0.49 -4.85 -5.65
C TYR A 160 -0.96 -4.74 -5.22
N TYR A 161 -1.25 -3.89 -4.22
CA TYR A 161 -2.63 -3.53 -3.90
C TYR A 161 -3.32 -2.86 -5.10
N SER A 162 -2.67 -1.89 -5.76
CA SER A 162 -3.22 -1.21 -6.93
C SER A 162 -3.51 -2.17 -8.09
N LEU A 163 -2.60 -3.10 -8.37
CA LEU A 163 -2.79 -4.16 -9.37
C LEU A 163 -3.95 -5.09 -9.00
N SER A 164 -4.14 -5.36 -7.71
CA SER A 164 -5.27 -6.16 -7.21
C SER A 164 -6.62 -5.49 -7.47
N LEU A 165 -6.71 -4.16 -7.37
CA LEU A 165 -7.92 -3.40 -7.74
C LEU A 165 -8.21 -3.48 -9.25
N ILE A 166 -7.16 -3.43 -10.09
CA ILE A 166 -7.30 -3.62 -11.54
C ILE A 166 -7.79 -5.03 -11.84
N LEU A 167 -7.20 -6.06 -11.21
CA LEU A 167 -7.66 -7.43 -11.37
C LEU A 167 -9.14 -7.57 -10.98
N ALA A 168 -9.54 -7.05 -9.82
CA ALA A 168 -10.94 -7.06 -9.38
C ALA A 168 -11.88 -6.40 -10.41
N SER A 169 -11.44 -5.27 -11.01
CA SER A 169 -12.20 -4.60 -12.08
C SER A 169 -12.38 -5.49 -13.31
N LEU A 170 -11.32 -6.16 -13.75
CA LEU A 170 -11.36 -7.06 -14.91
C LEU A 170 -12.27 -8.27 -14.65
N LEU A 171 -12.21 -8.85 -13.45
CA LEU A 171 -13.09 -9.97 -13.08
C LEU A 171 -14.57 -9.59 -13.15
N ILE A 172 -14.92 -8.38 -12.73
CA ILE A 172 -16.30 -7.87 -12.85
C ILE A 172 -16.64 -7.57 -14.31
N GLU A 173 -15.76 -6.90 -15.07
CA GLU A 173 -15.99 -6.54 -16.49
C GLU A 173 -16.18 -7.76 -17.38
N PHE A 174 -15.54 -8.89 -17.08
CA PHE A 174 -15.80 -10.15 -17.80
C PHE A 174 -17.28 -10.54 -17.80
N HIS A 175 -17.97 -10.34 -16.68
CA HIS A 175 -19.40 -10.66 -16.57
C HIS A 175 -20.30 -9.58 -17.18
N LEU A 176 -19.82 -8.36 -17.34
CA LEU A 176 -20.58 -7.23 -17.88
C LEU A 176 -20.47 -7.11 -19.40
N THR A 177 -19.36 -7.57 -20.00
CA THR A 177 -19.13 -7.48 -21.44
C THR A 177 -19.82 -8.60 -22.21
N LYS A 178 -20.35 -8.25 -23.41
CA LYS A 178 -20.95 -9.22 -24.35
C LYS A 178 -19.96 -9.64 -25.46
N SER A 179 -18.91 -8.88 -25.70
CA SER A 179 -17.93 -9.13 -26.75
C SER A 179 -17.04 -10.33 -26.39
N ILE A 180 -16.98 -11.33 -27.28
CA ILE A 180 -16.11 -12.51 -27.11
C ILE A 180 -14.65 -12.10 -27.12
N MET A 181 -14.24 -11.20 -28.04
CA MET A 181 -12.87 -10.72 -28.09
C MET A 181 -12.47 -10.01 -26.79
N ALA A 182 -13.35 -9.15 -26.24
CA ALA A 182 -13.09 -8.51 -24.96
C ALA A 182 -12.97 -9.54 -23.82
N LYS A 183 -13.77 -10.60 -23.80
CA LYS A 183 -13.64 -11.69 -22.81
C LYS A 183 -12.32 -12.42 -22.91
N ILE A 184 -11.85 -12.71 -24.13
CA ILE A 184 -10.55 -13.35 -24.35
C ILE A 184 -9.42 -12.44 -23.80
N ILE A 185 -9.41 -11.16 -24.18
CA ILE A 185 -8.40 -10.20 -23.71
C ILE A 185 -8.45 -10.09 -22.18
N ILE A 186 -9.63 -9.94 -21.58
CA ILE A 186 -9.81 -9.86 -20.13
C ILE A 186 -9.27 -11.14 -19.46
N THR A 187 -9.54 -12.31 -20.04
CA THR A 187 -9.05 -13.58 -19.47
C THR A 187 -7.52 -13.65 -19.47
N LEU A 188 -6.89 -13.32 -20.60
CA LEU A 188 -5.42 -13.34 -20.72
C LEU A 188 -4.76 -12.33 -19.78
N VAL A 189 -5.28 -11.10 -19.73
CA VAL A 189 -4.75 -10.05 -18.84
C VAL A 189 -4.99 -10.41 -17.37
N SER A 190 -6.16 -10.96 -17.02
CA SER A 190 -6.46 -11.39 -15.66
C SER A 190 -5.55 -12.54 -15.21
N ALA A 191 -5.28 -13.51 -16.08
CA ALA A 191 -4.35 -14.60 -15.80
C ALA A 191 -2.92 -14.10 -15.57
N ALA A 192 -2.42 -13.21 -16.45
CA ALA A 192 -1.12 -12.60 -16.31
C ALA A 192 -0.98 -11.78 -15.01
N LEU A 193 -1.99 -10.95 -14.69
CA LEU A 193 -2.03 -10.20 -13.44
C LEU A 193 -2.12 -11.11 -12.21
N ALA A 194 -2.91 -12.19 -12.27
CA ALA A 194 -3.01 -13.16 -11.18
C ALA A 194 -1.65 -13.80 -10.87
N ILE A 195 -0.91 -14.23 -11.89
CA ILE A 195 0.45 -14.78 -11.74
C ILE A 195 1.38 -13.71 -11.16
N PHE A 196 1.32 -12.50 -11.68
CA PHE A 196 2.20 -11.41 -11.25
C PHE A 196 1.92 -11.00 -9.78
N ILE A 197 0.64 -10.82 -9.40
CA ILE A 197 0.26 -10.43 -8.04
C ILE A 197 0.57 -11.55 -7.04
N ALA A 198 0.40 -12.81 -7.42
CA ALA A 198 0.72 -13.96 -6.59
C ALA A 198 2.22 -14.06 -6.22
N GLY A 199 3.11 -13.58 -7.10
CA GLY A 199 4.55 -13.44 -6.85
C GLY A 199 4.96 -12.14 -6.18
N GLY A 200 4.00 -11.34 -5.70
CA GLY A 200 4.20 -10.10 -4.97
C GLY A 200 4.49 -10.32 -3.48
N ASN A 201 3.71 -9.70 -2.61
CA ASN A 201 3.82 -9.92 -1.18
C ASN A 201 2.78 -10.93 -0.67
N PHE A 202 3.08 -11.63 0.42
CA PHE A 202 2.21 -12.67 0.98
C PHE A 202 0.88 -12.13 1.52
N VAL A 203 0.79 -10.85 1.88
CA VAL A 203 -0.43 -10.21 2.41
C VAL A 203 -1.50 -10.10 1.34
N THR A 204 -1.19 -9.47 0.21
CA THR A 204 -2.10 -9.43 -0.95
C THR A 204 -2.21 -10.80 -1.61
N GLY A 205 -1.12 -11.58 -1.59
CA GLY A 205 -1.03 -12.93 -2.12
C GLY A 205 -2.04 -13.91 -1.51
N LEU A 206 -2.32 -13.78 -0.21
CA LEU A 206 -3.34 -14.58 0.49
C LEU A 206 -4.72 -13.91 0.50
N GLY A 207 -4.78 -12.60 0.77
CA GLY A 207 -6.03 -11.90 0.96
C GLY A 207 -6.89 -11.84 -0.31
N MET A 208 -6.27 -11.62 -1.46
CA MET A 208 -7.00 -11.50 -2.73
C MET A 208 -7.64 -12.81 -3.20
N PRO A 209 -6.96 -13.98 -3.21
CA PRO A 209 -7.62 -15.24 -3.53
C PRO A 209 -8.69 -15.64 -2.51
N ALA A 210 -8.55 -15.27 -1.24
CA ALA A 210 -9.61 -15.48 -0.24
C ALA A 210 -10.88 -14.70 -0.59
N ILE A 211 -10.77 -13.43 -1.01
CA ILE A 211 -11.90 -12.63 -1.49
C ILE A 211 -12.50 -13.25 -2.76
N LEU A 212 -11.66 -13.68 -3.71
CA LEU A 212 -12.12 -14.32 -4.95
C LEU A 212 -12.85 -15.65 -4.67
N PHE A 213 -12.31 -16.46 -3.76
CA PHE A 213 -12.97 -17.70 -3.32
C PHE A 213 -14.36 -17.42 -2.74
N MET A 214 -14.48 -16.43 -1.85
CA MET A 214 -15.79 -16.07 -1.30
C MET A 214 -16.75 -15.52 -2.34
N ALA A 215 -16.27 -14.79 -3.35
CA ALA A 215 -17.11 -14.36 -4.49
C ALA A 215 -17.62 -15.55 -5.30
N ILE A 216 -16.80 -16.59 -5.52
CA ILE A 216 -17.19 -17.84 -6.18
C ILE A 216 -18.27 -18.56 -5.38
N VAL A 217 -18.05 -18.75 -4.06
CA VAL A 217 -19.02 -19.38 -3.16
C VAL A 217 -20.35 -18.63 -3.17
N TRP A 218 -20.29 -17.30 -3.06
CA TRP A 218 -21.50 -16.48 -3.12
C TRP A 218 -22.25 -16.63 -4.45
N MET A 219 -21.56 -16.60 -5.60
CA MET A 219 -22.17 -16.79 -6.90
C MET A 219 -22.79 -18.18 -7.05
N TRP A 220 -22.14 -19.19 -6.51
CA TRP A 220 -22.65 -20.56 -6.54
C TRP A 220 -23.92 -20.72 -5.68
N VAL A 221 -23.91 -20.19 -4.46
CA VAL A 221 -25.04 -20.29 -3.51
C VAL A 221 -26.24 -19.45 -3.98
N GLU A 222 -26.02 -18.16 -4.29
CA GLU A 222 -27.10 -17.22 -4.60
C GLU A 222 -27.63 -17.36 -6.03
N ARG A 223 -26.75 -17.54 -7.00
CA ARG A 223 -27.13 -17.56 -8.42
C ARG A 223 -27.28 -18.95 -9.01
N LYS A 224 -26.93 -19.99 -8.25
CA LYS A 224 -26.97 -21.39 -8.70
C LYS A 224 -26.22 -21.61 -10.02
N LYS A 225 -25.16 -20.84 -10.26
CA LYS A 225 -24.35 -20.92 -11.48
C LYS A 225 -22.88 -21.11 -11.09
N THR A 226 -22.21 -22.04 -11.72
CA THR A 226 -20.79 -22.27 -11.55
C THR A 226 -20.01 -21.22 -12.33
N PRO A 227 -19.25 -20.34 -11.66
CA PRO A 227 -18.51 -19.26 -12.34
C PRO A 227 -17.13 -19.77 -12.82
N PHE A 228 -17.11 -20.59 -13.88
CA PHE A 228 -15.91 -21.24 -14.40
C PHE A 228 -14.75 -20.26 -14.62
N PHE A 229 -15.00 -19.07 -15.15
CA PHE A 229 -13.99 -18.06 -15.35
C PHE A 229 -13.29 -17.68 -14.03
N LEU A 230 -14.05 -17.38 -12.97
CA LEU A 230 -13.47 -17.01 -11.67
C LEU A 230 -12.70 -18.19 -11.04
N ILE A 231 -13.22 -19.42 -11.22
CA ILE A 231 -12.54 -20.65 -10.75
C ILE A 231 -11.21 -20.81 -11.49
N SER A 232 -11.17 -20.62 -12.81
CA SER A 232 -9.95 -20.73 -13.59
C SER A 232 -8.90 -19.69 -13.14
N ILE A 233 -9.30 -18.43 -12.93
CA ILE A 233 -8.41 -17.40 -12.44
C ILE A 233 -7.94 -17.71 -11.00
N LEU A 234 -8.81 -18.21 -10.13
CA LEU A 234 -8.44 -18.63 -8.78
C LEU A 234 -7.41 -19.78 -8.81
N MET A 235 -7.58 -20.77 -9.67
CA MET A 235 -6.64 -21.88 -9.82
C MET A 235 -5.26 -21.40 -10.32
N ILE A 236 -5.23 -20.52 -11.32
CA ILE A 236 -3.99 -19.91 -11.81
C ILE A 236 -3.30 -19.13 -10.68
N TYR A 237 -4.07 -18.30 -9.96
CA TYR A 237 -3.57 -17.50 -8.84
C TYR A 237 -3.00 -18.39 -7.72
N ALA A 238 -3.78 -19.40 -7.31
CA ALA A 238 -3.39 -20.33 -6.23
C ALA A 238 -2.13 -21.12 -6.59
N SER A 239 -2.00 -21.58 -7.85
CA SER A 239 -0.81 -22.29 -8.33
C SER A 239 0.43 -21.38 -8.31
N ALA A 240 0.30 -20.13 -8.79
CA ALA A 240 1.38 -19.15 -8.78
C ALA A 240 1.74 -18.72 -7.34
N PHE A 241 0.75 -18.61 -6.44
CA PHE A 241 0.98 -18.29 -5.05
C PHE A 241 1.63 -19.47 -4.31
N ALA A 242 1.23 -20.70 -4.60
CA ALA A 242 1.89 -21.89 -4.07
C ALA A 242 3.37 -21.93 -4.51
N PHE A 243 3.67 -21.62 -5.78
CA PHE A 243 5.06 -21.46 -6.23
C PHE A 243 5.83 -20.44 -5.39
N SER A 244 5.23 -19.28 -5.09
CA SER A 244 5.84 -18.27 -4.21
C SER A 244 6.04 -18.77 -2.78
N VAL A 245 5.02 -19.43 -2.18
CA VAL A 245 5.07 -19.90 -0.78
C VAL A 245 6.09 -21.03 -0.57
N PHE A 246 6.19 -21.96 -1.51
CA PHE A 246 7.10 -23.11 -1.42
C PHE A 246 8.51 -22.84 -1.95
N ALA A 247 8.88 -21.58 -2.16
CA ALA A 247 10.23 -21.21 -2.56
C ALA A 247 11.27 -21.63 -1.50
N PRO A 248 12.43 -22.21 -1.91
CA PRO A 248 13.48 -22.60 -0.97
C PRO A 248 13.96 -21.45 -0.08
N GLY A 249 14.05 -20.24 -0.61
CA GLY A 249 14.46 -19.04 0.14
C GLY A 249 13.55 -18.70 1.33
N ASN A 250 12.27 -19.05 1.27
CA ASN A 250 11.37 -18.85 2.42
C ASN A 250 11.79 -19.68 3.64
N ALA A 251 12.25 -20.92 3.44
CA ALA A 251 12.75 -21.76 4.53
C ALA A 251 14.03 -21.17 5.14
N VAL A 252 14.93 -20.64 4.31
CA VAL A 252 16.16 -19.95 4.77
C VAL A 252 15.81 -18.74 5.61
N ARG A 253 14.92 -17.88 5.11
CA ARG A 253 14.46 -16.68 5.83
C ARG A 253 13.75 -17.05 7.14
N GLN A 254 12.89 -18.08 7.08
CA GLN A 254 12.11 -18.50 8.23
C GLN A 254 13.00 -19.06 9.37
N ALA A 255 14.12 -19.70 9.03
CA ALA A 255 15.11 -20.18 10.01
C ALA A 255 15.80 -19.04 10.80
N THR A 256 15.69 -17.77 10.37
CA THR A 256 16.22 -16.62 11.11
C THR A 256 15.26 -16.10 12.20
N VAL A 257 14.03 -16.62 12.27
CA VAL A 257 13.02 -16.22 13.26
C VAL A 257 12.93 -17.28 14.36
N THR A 258 13.18 -16.89 15.60
CA THR A 258 13.30 -17.82 16.74
C THR A 258 11.96 -18.31 17.29
N ASP A 259 10.95 -17.44 17.43
CA ASP A 259 9.69 -17.77 18.11
C ASP A 259 8.50 -17.71 17.15
N GLN A 260 8.39 -18.73 16.27
CA GLN A 260 7.29 -18.78 15.32
C GLN A 260 6.01 -19.36 15.94
N PRO A 261 4.87 -18.69 15.79
CA PRO A 261 3.58 -19.28 16.15
C PRO A 261 3.24 -20.46 15.23
N ASN A 262 2.61 -21.47 15.75
CA ASN A 262 2.01 -22.50 14.90
C ASN A 262 0.80 -21.93 14.12
N VAL A 263 0.34 -22.66 13.09
CA VAL A 263 -0.73 -22.22 12.19
C VAL A 263 -2.01 -21.82 12.94
N VAL A 264 -2.40 -22.57 13.98
CA VAL A 264 -3.62 -22.32 14.76
C VAL A 264 -3.44 -21.05 15.61
N ALA A 265 -2.31 -20.91 16.29
CA ALA A 265 -2.00 -19.69 17.05
C ALA A 265 -1.95 -18.47 16.12
N ALA A 266 -1.30 -18.58 14.96
CA ALA A 266 -1.23 -17.51 13.96
C ALA A 266 -2.61 -17.08 13.46
N PHE A 267 -3.55 -18.02 13.30
CA PHE A 267 -4.93 -17.70 12.91
C PHE A 267 -5.64 -16.82 13.97
N PHE A 268 -5.58 -17.21 15.24
CA PHE A 268 -6.18 -16.40 16.32
C PHE A 268 -5.42 -15.08 16.53
N MET A 269 -4.09 -15.08 16.37
CA MET A 269 -3.30 -13.84 16.38
C MET A 269 -3.70 -12.90 15.26
N ALA A 270 -3.95 -13.39 14.04
CA ALA A 270 -4.40 -12.57 12.92
C ALA A 270 -5.74 -11.86 13.23
N ILE A 271 -6.67 -12.57 13.87
CA ILE A 271 -7.94 -11.99 14.34
C ILE A 271 -7.68 -10.91 15.39
N GLY A 272 -6.89 -11.19 16.43
CA GLY A 272 -6.54 -10.22 17.46
C GLY A 272 -5.84 -8.98 16.90
N LYS A 273 -4.83 -9.19 16.03
CA LYS A 273 -4.08 -8.11 15.38
C LYS A 273 -4.92 -7.26 14.43
N SER A 274 -5.95 -7.84 13.80
CA SER A 274 -6.89 -7.06 12.98
C SER A 274 -7.79 -6.15 13.82
N VAL A 275 -8.22 -6.61 15.00
CA VAL A 275 -8.98 -5.77 15.97
C VAL A 275 -8.10 -4.64 16.50
N GLU A 276 -6.87 -4.95 16.95
CA GLU A 276 -5.91 -3.94 17.41
C GLU A 276 -5.68 -2.87 16.34
N PHE A 277 -5.45 -3.29 15.08
CA PHE A 277 -5.23 -2.35 13.99
C PHE A 277 -6.43 -1.45 13.74
N LEU A 278 -7.66 -1.99 13.75
CA LEU A 278 -8.86 -1.17 13.57
C LEU A 278 -9.03 -0.13 14.70
N ALA A 279 -8.68 -0.49 15.92
CA ALA A 279 -8.72 0.44 17.06
C ALA A 279 -7.70 1.59 16.89
N ASP A 280 -6.52 1.29 16.34
CA ASP A 280 -5.46 2.28 16.12
C ASP A 280 -5.70 3.14 14.87
N ALA A 281 -6.24 2.56 13.79
CA ALA A 281 -6.32 3.19 12.47
C ALA A 281 -7.52 4.13 12.32
N ILE A 282 -8.64 3.87 13.03
CA ILE A 282 -9.85 4.68 12.88
C ILE A 282 -9.67 6.05 13.53
N GLY A 283 -9.39 7.05 12.70
CA GLY A 283 -9.24 8.43 13.12
C GLY A 283 -10.50 9.28 12.93
N ILE A 284 -10.58 10.41 13.65
CA ILE A 284 -11.73 11.33 13.56
C ILE A 284 -11.97 11.84 12.13
N MET A 285 -10.91 12.11 11.36
CA MET A 285 -11.03 12.59 9.98
C MET A 285 -11.61 11.52 9.06
N GLU A 286 -11.23 10.27 9.25
CA GLU A 286 -11.80 9.14 8.53
C GLU A 286 -13.29 8.98 8.82
N VAL A 287 -13.68 9.03 10.10
CA VAL A 287 -15.08 9.00 10.52
C VAL A 287 -15.88 10.13 9.87
N LEU A 288 -15.36 11.36 9.88
CA LEU A 288 -16.02 12.50 9.24
C LEU A 288 -16.20 12.29 7.72
N MET A 289 -15.21 11.72 7.02
CA MET A 289 -15.32 11.39 5.60
C MET A 289 -16.37 10.29 5.35
N PHE A 290 -16.44 9.27 6.21
CA PHE A 290 -17.49 8.25 6.11
C PHE A 290 -18.89 8.83 6.29
N THR A 291 -19.11 9.85 7.15
CA THR A 291 -20.42 10.48 7.29
C THR A 291 -20.90 11.13 5.98
N ILE A 292 -19.96 11.57 5.10
CA ILE A 292 -20.29 12.05 3.75
C ILE A 292 -20.68 10.87 2.84
N LEU A 293 -20.00 9.71 2.95
CA LEU A 293 -20.24 8.54 2.10
C LEU A 293 -21.51 7.76 2.46
N ILE A 294 -21.86 7.67 3.76
CA ILE A 294 -23.02 6.90 4.24
C ILE A 294 -24.32 7.17 3.46
N PRO A 295 -24.75 8.43 3.23
CA PRO A 295 -25.99 8.69 2.50
C PRO A 295 -25.95 8.19 1.05
N PHE A 296 -24.77 8.21 0.41
CA PHE A 296 -24.58 7.68 -0.95
C PHE A 296 -24.67 6.15 -0.96
N LEU A 297 -23.97 5.50 -0.05
CA LEU A 297 -23.95 4.02 0.07
C LEU A 297 -25.35 3.48 0.41
N ALA A 298 -26.07 4.13 1.32
CA ALA A 298 -27.43 3.77 1.67
C ALA A 298 -28.41 3.93 0.48
N ARG A 299 -28.25 4.97 -0.34
CA ARG A 299 -29.04 5.17 -1.57
C ARG A 299 -28.71 4.11 -2.63
N LEU A 300 -27.43 3.78 -2.80
CA LEU A 300 -27.00 2.69 -3.69
C LEU A 300 -27.60 1.35 -3.27
N ALA A 301 -27.60 1.07 -1.97
CA ALA A 301 -28.21 -0.14 -1.43
C ALA A 301 -29.70 -0.21 -1.73
N LYS A 302 -30.44 0.90 -1.58
CA LYS A 302 -31.86 1.01 -1.91
C LYS A 302 -32.14 0.72 -3.39
N ALA A 303 -31.32 1.26 -4.28
CA ALA A 303 -31.47 1.13 -5.73
C ALA A 303 -30.99 -0.22 -6.26
N SER A 304 -30.14 -0.94 -5.51
CA SER A 304 -29.57 -2.22 -5.94
C SER A 304 -30.62 -3.35 -5.93
N ARG A 305 -30.40 -4.37 -6.78
CA ARG A 305 -31.21 -5.60 -6.82
C ARG A 305 -30.68 -6.67 -5.84
N PHE A 306 -29.77 -6.33 -4.98
CA PHE A 306 -29.16 -7.24 -4.02
C PHE A 306 -30.16 -7.60 -2.91
N LYS A 307 -30.20 -8.86 -2.47
CA LYS A 307 -31.17 -9.32 -1.46
C LYS A 307 -30.80 -8.91 -0.04
N PHE A 308 -29.51 -8.75 0.26
CA PHE A 308 -28.97 -8.46 1.59
C PHE A 308 -29.38 -9.48 2.66
N SER A 309 -29.34 -10.76 2.30
CA SER A 309 -29.67 -11.87 3.20
C SER A 309 -28.59 -12.04 4.27
N HIS A 310 -28.99 -12.44 5.49
CA HIS A 310 -28.06 -12.83 6.57
C HIS A 310 -26.98 -11.76 6.93
N PRO A 311 -27.35 -10.52 7.34
CA PRO A 311 -26.41 -9.44 7.59
C PRO A 311 -25.32 -9.78 8.63
N TRP A 312 -25.64 -10.54 9.66
CA TRP A 312 -24.67 -10.94 10.69
C TRP A 312 -23.62 -11.93 10.15
N LEU A 313 -24.04 -12.88 9.35
CA LEU A 313 -23.12 -13.80 8.66
C LEU A 313 -22.22 -13.04 7.68
N TYR A 314 -22.78 -12.07 6.97
CA TYR A 314 -22.02 -11.20 6.07
C TYR A 314 -20.95 -10.41 6.82
N LEU A 315 -21.28 -9.79 7.95
CA LEU A 315 -20.32 -9.06 8.79
C LEU A 315 -19.20 -9.97 9.30
N LEU A 316 -19.56 -11.16 9.78
CA LEU A 316 -18.58 -12.15 10.22
C LEU A 316 -17.61 -12.53 9.09
N ILE A 317 -18.13 -12.86 7.91
CA ILE A 317 -17.32 -13.21 6.74
C ILE A 317 -16.45 -12.02 6.30
N SER A 318 -17.01 -10.81 6.26
CA SER A 318 -16.28 -9.59 5.93
C SER A 318 -15.11 -9.36 6.88
N PHE A 319 -15.32 -9.54 8.17
CA PHE A 319 -14.28 -9.41 9.18
C PHE A 319 -13.22 -10.52 9.09
N LEU A 320 -13.62 -11.78 8.86
CA LEU A 320 -12.68 -12.89 8.68
C LEU A 320 -11.83 -12.73 7.42
N LEU A 321 -12.42 -12.24 6.32
CA LEU A 321 -11.68 -11.89 5.11
C LEU A 321 -10.67 -10.77 5.35
N TYR A 322 -11.04 -9.76 6.12
CA TYR A 322 -10.12 -8.71 6.55
C TYR A 322 -8.98 -9.28 7.39
N SER A 323 -9.29 -10.14 8.36
CA SER A 323 -8.30 -10.78 9.23
C SER A 323 -7.34 -11.70 8.46
N ALA A 324 -7.75 -12.25 7.31
CA ALA A 324 -6.89 -13.06 6.47
C ALA A 324 -5.66 -12.31 5.94
N PHE A 325 -5.74 -10.98 5.76
CA PHE A 325 -4.59 -10.15 5.38
C PHE A 325 -3.51 -10.09 6.47
N PHE A 326 -3.89 -10.27 7.74
CA PHE A 326 -2.95 -10.27 8.87
C PHE A 326 -2.25 -11.61 9.08
N PHE A 327 -2.82 -12.69 8.53
CA PHE A 327 -2.32 -14.04 8.76
C PHE A 327 -0.84 -14.25 8.35
N PRO A 328 -0.36 -13.78 7.19
CA PRO A 328 1.03 -14.02 6.79
C PRO A 328 2.06 -13.46 7.78
N ASN A 329 1.87 -12.25 8.29
CA ASN A 329 2.78 -11.66 9.27
C ASN A 329 2.60 -12.25 10.67
N SER A 330 1.37 -12.59 11.06
CA SER A 330 1.10 -13.30 12.31
C SER A 330 1.80 -14.66 12.31
N TYR A 331 1.78 -15.39 11.19
CA TYR A 331 2.46 -16.68 11.06
C TYR A 331 3.98 -16.53 11.01
N ALA A 332 4.49 -15.61 10.20
CA ALA A 332 5.92 -15.48 9.99
C ALA A 332 6.67 -14.85 11.18
N MET A 333 6.05 -13.92 11.91
CA MET A 333 6.75 -13.08 12.90
C MET A 333 5.94 -12.82 14.19
N GLY A 334 4.74 -13.38 14.35
CA GLY A 334 3.88 -13.11 15.50
C GLY A 334 3.43 -11.64 15.65
N SER A 335 3.50 -10.83 14.61
CA SER A 335 3.27 -9.37 14.66
C SER A 335 2.37 -8.87 13.54
N ARG A 336 1.98 -7.58 13.60
CA ARG A 336 1.28 -6.89 12.49
C ARG A 336 2.19 -6.62 11.28
N GLY A 337 3.49 -6.81 11.42
CA GLY A 337 4.47 -6.44 10.41
C GLY A 337 4.83 -4.94 10.43
N ALA A 338 5.77 -4.57 9.57
CA ALA A 338 6.26 -3.19 9.44
C ALA A 338 5.17 -2.24 8.90
N ASP A 339 5.36 -0.94 9.05
CA ASP A 339 4.40 0.10 8.66
C ASP A 339 3.97 0.04 7.19
N ARG A 340 4.88 -0.32 6.29
CA ARG A 340 4.57 -0.56 4.87
C ARG A 340 3.53 -1.66 4.64
N VAL A 341 3.50 -2.67 5.49
CA VAL A 341 2.47 -3.72 5.48
C VAL A 341 1.14 -3.17 5.94
N GLN A 342 1.17 -2.37 7.02
CA GLN A 342 0.00 -1.79 7.63
C GLN A 342 -0.74 -0.83 6.68
N ASN A 343 -0.06 -0.28 5.67
CA ASN A 343 -0.70 0.44 4.57
C ASN A 343 -1.72 -0.41 3.81
N VAL A 344 -1.44 -1.70 3.57
CA VAL A 344 -2.40 -2.60 2.91
C VAL A 344 -3.61 -2.85 3.79
N TYR A 345 -3.39 -3.07 5.10
CA TYR A 345 -4.49 -3.23 6.05
C TYR A 345 -5.39 -2.00 6.09
N PHE A 346 -4.78 -0.80 6.05
CA PHE A 346 -5.50 0.46 5.95
C PHE A 346 -6.34 0.56 4.67
N TYR A 347 -5.78 0.21 3.52
CA TYR A 347 -6.52 0.25 2.26
C TYR A 347 -7.69 -0.73 2.24
N VAL A 348 -7.49 -1.94 2.76
CA VAL A 348 -8.53 -2.98 2.77
C VAL A 348 -9.66 -2.64 3.75
N HIS A 349 -9.36 -2.04 4.91
CA HIS A 349 -10.41 -1.68 5.87
C HIS A 349 -11.35 -0.59 5.31
N LEU A 350 -10.84 0.37 4.52
CA LEU A 350 -11.71 1.35 3.87
C LEU A 350 -12.76 0.69 2.97
N TRP A 351 -12.36 -0.32 2.18
CA TRP A 351 -13.30 -1.12 1.39
C TRP A 351 -14.26 -1.90 2.27
N MET A 352 -13.75 -2.56 3.30
CA MET A 352 -14.57 -3.31 4.25
C MET A 352 -15.65 -2.43 4.88
N PHE A 353 -15.32 -1.23 5.33
CA PHE A 353 -16.30 -0.29 5.87
C PHE A 353 -17.33 0.14 4.83
N CYS A 354 -16.90 0.52 3.63
CA CYS A 354 -17.84 0.87 2.55
C CYS A 354 -18.80 -0.26 2.22
N PHE A 355 -18.30 -1.48 2.07
CA PHE A 355 -19.14 -2.64 1.76
C PHE A 355 -20.05 -3.00 2.94
N ASN A 356 -19.59 -2.90 4.18
CA ASN A 356 -20.41 -3.15 5.36
C ASN A 356 -21.54 -2.12 5.51
N ILE A 357 -21.26 -0.83 5.31
CA ILE A 357 -22.27 0.23 5.32
C ILE A 357 -23.29 -0.01 4.20
N PHE A 358 -22.85 -0.32 2.99
CA PHE A 358 -23.72 -0.64 1.88
C PHE A 358 -24.63 -1.84 2.19
N TYR A 359 -24.05 -2.93 2.69
CA TYR A 359 -24.79 -4.16 2.98
C TYR A 359 -25.80 -3.98 4.12
N LEU A 360 -25.36 -3.39 5.25
CA LEU A 360 -26.23 -3.15 6.42
C LEU A 360 -27.35 -2.17 6.09
N SER A 361 -27.07 -1.10 5.35
CA SER A 361 -28.10 -0.16 4.91
C SER A 361 -29.15 -0.84 4.04
N GLY A 362 -28.72 -1.73 3.14
CA GLY A 362 -29.63 -2.50 2.29
C GLY A 362 -30.46 -3.51 3.09
N ALA A 363 -29.84 -4.24 4.00
CA ALA A 363 -30.53 -5.20 4.87
C ALA A 363 -31.59 -4.50 5.73
N LEU A 364 -31.24 -3.37 6.37
CA LEU A 364 -32.16 -2.58 7.15
C LEU A 364 -33.38 -2.13 6.33
N GLN A 365 -33.14 -1.57 5.15
CA GLN A 365 -34.22 -1.08 4.27
C GLN A 365 -35.12 -2.21 3.74
N ARG A 366 -34.56 -3.38 3.38
CA ARG A 366 -35.34 -4.53 2.92
C ARG A 366 -36.21 -5.11 4.04
N ARG A 367 -35.66 -5.28 5.23
CA ARG A 367 -36.39 -5.79 6.40
C ARG A 367 -37.46 -4.83 6.90
N ALA A 368 -37.20 -3.51 6.87
CA ALA A 368 -38.23 -2.52 7.18
C ALA A 368 -39.39 -2.57 6.17
N ALA A 369 -39.09 -2.80 4.88
CA ALA A 369 -40.15 -2.96 3.85
C ALA A 369 -41.01 -4.22 4.05
N THR A 370 -40.51 -5.25 4.73
CA THR A 370 -41.26 -6.45 5.13
C THR A 370 -41.86 -6.32 6.55
N GLN A 371 -41.89 -5.11 7.11
CA GLN A 371 -42.50 -4.79 8.41
C GLN A 371 -41.83 -5.50 9.61
N GLU A 372 -40.53 -5.82 9.52
CA GLU A 372 -39.79 -6.36 10.66
C GLU A 372 -39.70 -5.27 11.75
N PRO A 373 -40.17 -5.55 13.00
CA PRO A 373 -40.40 -4.50 14.01
C PRO A 373 -39.14 -3.68 14.36
N VAL A 374 -38.00 -4.35 14.53
CA VAL A 374 -36.73 -3.68 14.89
C VAL A 374 -36.25 -2.79 13.74
N SER A 375 -36.32 -3.26 12.51
CA SER A 375 -35.90 -2.48 11.34
C SER A 375 -36.82 -1.29 11.07
N VAL A 376 -38.15 -1.45 11.29
CA VAL A 376 -39.11 -0.36 11.22
C VAL A 376 -38.83 0.69 12.31
N ALA A 377 -38.59 0.27 13.55
CA ALA A 377 -38.25 1.17 14.65
C ALA A 377 -36.98 1.98 14.36
N ILE A 378 -35.92 1.34 13.85
CA ILE A 378 -34.66 2.01 13.47
C ILE A 378 -34.92 3.02 12.33
N MET A 379 -35.68 2.65 11.30
CA MET A 379 -36.00 3.56 10.19
C MET A 379 -36.82 4.76 10.66
N ASN A 380 -37.81 4.54 11.52
CA ASN A 380 -38.61 5.61 12.13
C ASN A 380 -37.74 6.55 12.98
N LEU A 381 -36.80 6.00 13.75
CA LEU A 381 -35.82 6.81 14.50
C LEU A 381 -34.95 7.67 13.57
N ILE A 382 -34.42 7.08 12.49
CA ILE A 382 -33.66 7.82 11.49
C ILE A 382 -34.48 8.95 10.88
N ASP A 383 -35.74 8.70 10.54
CA ASP A 383 -36.62 9.70 9.93
C ASP A 383 -37.03 10.78 10.95
N ALA A 384 -37.27 10.42 12.21
CA ALA A 384 -37.51 11.38 13.30
C ALA A 384 -36.28 12.29 13.53
N ILE A 385 -35.06 11.73 13.52
CA ILE A 385 -33.83 12.50 13.59
C ILE A 385 -33.72 13.46 12.40
N LYS A 386 -33.98 12.99 11.18
CA LYS A 386 -33.97 13.85 10.00
C LYS A 386 -34.97 15.00 10.13
N GLN A 387 -36.22 14.73 10.52
CA GLN A 387 -37.25 15.76 10.73
C GLN A 387 -36.84 16.77 11.80
N LYS A 388 -36.37 16.29 12.96
CA LYS A 388 -35.92 17.15 14.06
C LYS A 388 -34.79 18.10 13.65
N TYR A 389 -33.87 17.62 12.82
CA TYR A 389 -32.67 18.35 12.42
C TYR A 389 -32.75 18.86 10.97
N ASP A 390 -33.92 18.82 10.32
CA ASP A 390 -34.10 19.23 8.92
C ASP A 390 -33.58 20.65 8.63
N ARG A 391 -33.81 21.59 9.54
CA ARG A 391 -33.28 22.97 9.44
C ARG A 391 -31.74 23.03 9.37
N TYR A 392 -31.03 22.00 9.88
CA TYR A 392 -29.56 21.95 9.82
C TYR A 392 -29.07 21.29 8.54
N PHE A 393 -29.88 20.49 7.84
CA PHE A 393 -29.49 19.88 6.58
C PHE A 393 -29.19 20.89 5.46
N LYS A 394 -29.70 22.11 5.56
CA LYS A 394 -29.29 23.21 4.66
C LYS A 394 -27.80 23.55 4.79
N TRP A 395 -27.14 23.23 5.90
CA TRP A 395 -25.71 23.41 6.15
C TRP A 395 -24.84 22.24 5.68
N THR A 396 -25.44 21.15 5.18
CA THR A 396 -24.70 20.00 4.65
C THR A 396 -23.61 20.39 3.63
N PRO A 397 -23.81 21.35 2.72
CA PRO A 397 -22.77 21.77 1.80
C PRO A 397 -21.57 22.40 2.51
N VAL A 398 -21.80 23.19 3.56
CA VAL A 398 -20.75 23.81 4.38
C VAL A 398 -19.99 22.74 5.15
N TYR A 399 -20.71 21.79 5.72
CA TYR A 399 -20.11 20.62 6.38
C TYR A 399 -19.20 19.84 5.43
N TYR A 400 -19.67 19.49 4.23
CA TYR A 400 -18.85 18.77 3.23
C TYR A 400 -17.61 19.58 2.85
N TRP A 401 -17.78 20.89 2.63
CA TRP A 401 -16.66 21.78 2.34
C TRP A 401 -15.63 21.78 3.48
N LEU A 402 -16.08 21.92 4.73
CA LEU A 402 -15.21 21.91 5.90
C LEU A 402 -14.44 20.60 6.02
N VAL A 403 -15.13 19.46 5.96
CA VAL A 403 -14.49 18.14 6.06
C VAL A 403 -13.48 17.92 4.95
N LEU A 404 -13.79 18.31 3.71
CA LEU A 404 -12.88 18.20 2.58
C LEU A 404 -11.62 19.06 2.76
N VAL A 405 -11.75 20.29 3.25
CA VAL A 405 -10.58 21.15 3.55
C VAL A 405 -9.75 20.54 4.68
N LEU A 406 -10.39 20.07 5.76
CA LEU A 406 -9.70 19.44 6.87
C LEU A 406 -8.99 18.15 6.45
N SER A 407 -9.50 17.41 5.45
CA SER A 407 -8.89 16.17 4.96
C SER A 407 -7.48 16.34 4.38
N ILE A 408 -7.06 17.55 4.07
CA ILE A 408 -5.71 17.85 3.56
C ILE A 408 -4.91 18.79 4.48
N SER A 409 -5.58 19.52 5.36
CA SER A 409 -4.95 20.53 6.22
C SER A 409 -4.69 20.04 7.65
N ALA A 410 -5.36 18.99 8.10
CA ALA A 410 -5.13 18.44 9.44
C ALA A 410 -3.71 17.85 9.57
N LYS A 411 -3.13 17.97 10.75
CA LYS A 411 -1.73 17.54 11.02
C LYS A 411 -1.39 16.10 10.59
N PRO A 412 -2.25 15.08 10.79
CA PRO A 412 -1.89 13.71 10.45
C PRO A 412 -1.96 13.39 8.95
N THR A 413 -2.42 14.31 8.09
CA THR A 413 -2.61 14.02 6.67
C THR A 413 -1.28 13.97 5.91
N THR A 414 -1.20 13.09 4.90
CA THR A 414 -0.04 12.96 4.00
C THR A 414 0.38 14.31 3.42
N THR A 415 -0.58 15.09 2.93
CA THR A 415 -0.32 16.43 2.36
C THR A 415 0.34 17.35 3.37
N ASN A 416 -0.20 17.46 4.59
CA ASN A 416 0.34 18.36 5.61
C ASN A 416 1.74 17.91 6.07
N ARG A 417 1.95 16.60 6.28
CA ARG A 417 3.26 16.03 6.63
C ARG A 417 4.29 16.34 5.54
N THR A 418 3.93 16.16 4.26
CA THR A 418 4.83 16.44 3.12
C THR A 418 5.16 17.93 3.00
N ILE A 419 4.15 18.82 3.13
CA ILE A 419 4.36 20.27 3.17
C ILE A 419 5.30 20.65 4.32
N THR A 420 5.16 20.01 5.47
CA THR A 420 6.01 20.26 6.64
C THR A 420 7.47 19.91 6.36
N LEU A 421 7.75 18.78 5.70
CA LEU A 421 9.11 18.39 5.30
C LEU A 421 9.74 19.40 4.33
N LEU A 422 8.96 19.87 3.34
CA LEU A 422 9.41 20.86 2.38
C LEU A 422 9.66 22.23 3.04
N ARG A 423 8.73 22.71 3.88
CA ARG A 423 8.82 24.02 4.54
C ARG A 423 9.93 24.12 5.58
N LYS A 424 10.19 23.02 6.31
CA LYS A 424 11.28 22.96 7.29
C LYS A 424 12.66 22.79 6.65
N GLY A 425 12.74 22.61 5.34
CA GLY A 425 13.98 22.34 4.64
C GLY A 425 14.55 20.94 4.88
N THR A 426 13.81 20.06 5.57
CA THR A 426 14.28 18.69 5.89
C THR A 426 14.55 17.89 4.61
N ALA A 427 13.64 17.94 3.63
CA ALA A 427 13.79 17.25 2.37
C ALA A 427 14.99 17.76 1.57
N GLN A 428 15.20 19.07 1.51
CA GLN A 428 16.31 19.71 0.81
C GLN A 428 17.65 19.37 1.46
N LYS A 429 17.73 19.39 2.80
CA LYS A 429 18.93 19.05 3.55
C LYS A 429 19.29 17.56 3.38
N PHE A 430 18.29 16.69 3.40
CA PHE A 430 18.46 15.27 3.13
C PHE A 430 19.02 15.05 1.71
N ASP A 431 18.40 15.66 0.70
CA ASP A 431 18.84 15.57 -0.70
C ASP A 431 20.30 16.05 -0.85
N GLN A 432 20.67 17.18 -0.25
CA GLN A 432 22.04 17.70 -0.30
C GLN A 432 23.04 16.69 0.26
N GLN A 433 22.75 16.09 1.40
CA GLN A 433 23.63 15.11 2.04
C GLN A 433 23.74 13.81 1.24
N MET A 434 22.62 13.32 0.71
CA MET A 434 22.60 12.11 -0.12
C MET A 434 23.34 12.31 -1.45
N ARG A 435 23.19 13.46 -2.11
CA ARG A 435 23.97 13.80 -3.32
C ARG A 435 25.44 13.88 -3.02
N GLN A 436 25.82 14.49 -1.90
CA GLN A 436 27.23 14.57 -1.48
C GLN A 436 27.82 13.17 -1.30
N ARG A 437 27.12 12.28 -0.59
CA ARG A 437 27.53 10.87 -0.43
C ARG A 437 27.68 10.15 -1.76
N GLU A 438 26.71 10.31 -2.65
CA GLU A 438 26.74 9.67 -3.97
C GLU A 438 27.95 10.12 -4.79
N ILE A 439 28.25 11.43 -4.76
CA ILE A 439 29.43 12.00 -5.44
C ILE A 439 30.70 11.44 -4.82
N GLU A 440 30.80 11.37 -3.51
CA GLU A 440 31.98 10.88 -2.78
C GLU A 440 32.24 9.41 -3.12
N VAL A 441 31.22 8.54 -3.03
CA VAL A 441 31.34 7.11 -3.32
C VAL A 441 31.73 6.88 -4.78
N LYS A 442 31.13 7.62 -5.72
CA LYS A 442 31.42 7.46 -7.17
C LYS A 442 32.79 7.98 -7.58
N LYS A 443 33.27 9.06 -6.96
CA LYS A 443 34.58 9.67 -7.32
C LYS A 443 35.76 8.99 -6.62
N SER A 444 35.54 8.39 -5.48
CA SER A 444 36.61 7.75 -4.72
C SER A 444 37.13 6.50 -5.43
N LYS A 445 38.45 6.38 -5.53
CA LYS A 445 39.15 5.18 -5.99
C LYS A 445 39.43 4.18 -4.86
N ALA A 446 39.20 4.57 -3.61
CA ALA A 446 39.40 3.71 -2.46
C ALA A 446 38.39 2.56 -2.44
N ASP A 447 38.83 1.39 -2.05
CA ASP A 447 38.01 0.21 -1.84
C ASP A 447 37.19 0.29 -0.52
N HIS A 448 37.69 1.05 0.42
CA HIS A 448 37.16 1.22 1.77
C HIS A 448 36.80 2.69 1.99
N LEU A 449 35.54 2.97 2.30
CA LEU A 449 35.03 4.33 2.43
C LEU A 449 34.40 4.56 3.79
N VAL A 450 34.73 5.69 4.39
CA VAL A 450 34.07 6.23 5.59
C VAL A 450 33.35 7.51 5.18
N LEU A 451 32.02 7.49 5.29
CA LEU A 451 31.16 8.61 4.90
C LEU A 451 30.70 9.40 6.13
N ASN A 452 30.37 10.66 5.92
CA ASN A 452 29.76 11.48 6.95
C ASN A 452 28.36 10.99 7.33
N PRO A 453 27.93 11.15 8.61
CA PRO A 453 26.60 10.80 9.03
C PRO A 453 25.54 11.71 8.38
N LEU A 454 24.33 11.19 8.20
CA LEU A 454 23.17 12.02 7.85
C LEU A 454 22.72 12.77 9.11
N THR A 455 22.57 14.09 9.02
CA THR A 455 22.09 14.94 10.12
C THR A 455 20.58 15.13 10.12
N VAL A 456 19.89 14.60 9.11
CA VAL A 456 18.42 14.58 9.00
C VAL A 456 17.97 13.21 8.55
N LYS A 457 16.84 12.76 9.09
CA LYS A 457 16.17 11.52 8.68
C LYS A 457 14.85 11.85 7.99
N MET A 458 14.49 11.07 6.99
CA MET A 458 13.14 11.09 6.46
C MET A 458 12.21 10.27 7.39
N PRO A 459 10.94 10.67 7.53
CA PRO A 459 10.02 10.09 8.52
C PRO A 459 9.49 8.72 8.08
N SER A 460 10.34 7.71 8.13
CA SER A 460 10.01 6.30 7.94
C SER A 460 10.66 5.50 9.05
N ASP A 461 9.89 4.63 9.70
CA ASP A 461 10.43 3.69 10.69
C ASP A 461 11.36 2.66 10.03
N ALA A 462 11.22 2.46 8.71
CA ALA A 462 12.11 1.61 7.93
C ALA A 462 13.41 2.33 7.50
N PHE A 463 13.54 3.64 7.77
CA PHE A 463 14.74 4.37 7.41
C PHE A 463 15.88 4.01 8.37
N HIS A 464 16.77 3.16 7.88
CA HIS A 464 18.04 2.84 8.51
C HIS A 464 19.17 3.27 7.59
N ASP A 465 20.11 4.02 8.14
CA ASP A 465 21.34 4.41 7.44
C ASP A 465 22.38 3.30 7.51
N ILE A 466 23.44 3.43 6.72
CA ILE A 466 24.66 2.66 6.89
C ILE A 466 25.29 2.99 8.27
N THR A 467 25.95 2.00 8.86
CA THR A 467 26.50 2.06 10.22
C THR A 467 28.03 2.02 10.18
N ILE A 468 28.66 2.06 11.35
CA ILE A 468 30.11 1.84 11.51
C ILE A 468 30.52 0.37 11.23
N TYR A 469 29.56 -0.57 11.20
CA TYR A 469 29.84 -1.99 11.03
C TYR A 469 29.80 -2.39 9.55
N PRO A 470 30.94 -2.71 8.93
CA PRO A 470 30.99 -3.09 7.50
C PRO A 470 30.13 -4.29 7.16
N GLY A 471 29.98 -5.22 8.11
CA GLY A 471 29.18 -6.44 7.99
C GLY A 471 27.66 -6.23 8.08
N TYR A 472 27.20 -5.02 8.44
CA TYR A 472 25.78 -4.72 8.48
C TYR A 472 25.17 -4.81 7.07
N TRP A 473 23.97 -5.34 6.95
CA TRP A 473 23.40 -5.71 5.66
C TRP A 473 23.22 -4.51 4.70
N ILE A 474 22.89 -3.32 5.21
CA ILE A 474 22.78 -2.08 4.40
C ILE A 474 24.16 -1.65 3.88
N ASN A 475 25.18 -1.70 4.76
CA ASN A 475 26.56 -1.37 4.40
C ASN A 475 27.07 -2.27 3.27
N ARG A 476 26.85 -3.60 3.40
CA ARG A 476 27.19 -4.58 2.34
C ARG A 476 26.43 -4.31 1.05
N GLY A 477 25.13 -3.98 1.15
CA GLY A 477 24.30 -3.64 -0.02
C GLY A 477 24.84 -2.41 -0.75
N MET A 478 25.13 -1.32 -0.04
CA MET A 478 25.69 -0.11 -0.62
C MET A 478 27.09 -0.34 -1.20
N ALA A 479 27.95 -1.08 -0.50
CA ALA A 479 29.29 -1.43 -0.98
C ALA A 479 29.21 -2.23 -2.28
N ASN A 480 28.36 -3.27 -2.34
CA ASN A 480 28.14 -4.08 -3.53
C ASN A 480 27.56 -3.25 -4.70
N TYR A 481 26.65 -2.31 -4.41
CA TYR A 481 26.04 -1.44 -5.42
C TYR A 481 27.08 -0.60 -6.16
N TYR A 482 28.01 0.01 -5.40
CA TYR A 482 29.07 0.90 -5.93
C TYR A 482 30.41 0.22 -6.22
N ASP A 483 30.44 -1.10 -6.17
CA ASP A 483 31.66 -1.91 -6.40
C ASP A 483 32.81 -1.52 -5.45
N LYS A 484 32.49 -1.41 -4.16
CA LYS A 484 33.44 -1.15 -3.07
C LYS A 484 33.57 -2.41 -2.19
N LYS A 485 34.73 -2.57 -1.55
CA LYS A 485 34.88 -3.63 -0.53
C LYS A 485 34.05 -3.33 0.70
N THR A 486 34.05 -2.04 1.11
CA THR A 486 33.24 -1.61 2.25
C THR A 486 32.88 -0.15 2.18
N VAL A 487 31.71 0.16 2.71
CA VAL A 487 31.23 1.51 2.95
C VAL A 487 30.65 1.56 4.36
N VAL A 488 31.14 2.47 5.18
CA VAL A 488 30.63 2.73 6.53
C VAL A 488 30.33 4.21 6.70
N ALA A 489 29.47 4.56 7.65
CA ALA A 489 29.27 5.94 8.06
C ALA A 489 29.54 6.09 9.55
N LEU A 490 30.05 7.23 9.93
CA LEU A 490 30.13 7.62 11.34
C LEU A 490 28.68 7.65 11.90
N PRO A 491 28.48 7.29 13.17
CA PRO A 491 27.15 7.33 13.76
C PRO A 491 26.67 8.77 13.83
N PHE A 492 25.37 8.97 13.55
CA PHE A 492 24.70 10.21 13.87
C PHE A 492 24.35 10.16 15.35
N ASP A 493 24.91 11.08 16.12
CA ASP A 493 24.54 11.28 17.53
C ASP A 493 23.87 12.64 17.70
N ASP A 494 22.78 12.66 18.47
CA ASP A 494 22.10 13.90 18.88
C ASP A 494 22.88 14.67 19.93
N ALA A 495 24.00 14.10 20.44
CA ALA A 495 24.90 14.75 21.36
C ALA A 495 25.92 15.61 20.61
N ASP A 496 26.34 16.69 21.23
CA ASP A 496 27.36 17.66 20.75
C ASP A 496 28.80 17.06 20.65
N GLU A 497 28.91 15.79 20.21
CA GLU A 497 30.19 15.13 20.03
C GLU A 497 30.93 15.65 18.80
N SER A 498 32.20 15.97 18.96
CA SER A 498 33.08 16.32 17.84
C SER A 498 33.37 15.09 16.96
N PRO A 499 33.70 15.25 15.65
CA PRO A 499 34.11 14.14 14.81
C PRO A 499 35.22 13.26 15.40
N ALA A 500 36.12 13.84 16.19
CA ALA A 500 37.18 13.11 16.87
C ALA A 500 36.66 12.22 18.01
N GLN A 501 35.69 12.69 18.79
CA GLN A 501 35.05 11.92 19.85
C GLN A 501 34.19 10.77 19.27
N LEU A 502 33.47 11.04 18.17
CA LEU A 502 32.74 10.01 17.42
C LEU A 502 33.68 8.93 16.88
N LEU A 503 34.85 9.32 16.39
CA LEU A 503 35.87 8.39 15.91
C LEU A 503 36.44 7.55 17.06
N GLU A 504 36.69 8.16 18.24
CA GLU A 504 37.17 7.45 19.44
C GLU A 504 36.13 6.42 19.92
N ARG A 505 34.87 6.78 19.98
CA ARG A 505 33.81 5.85 20.33
C ARG A 505 33.68 4.71 19.32
N CYS A 506 33.80 4.99 18.01
CA CYS A 506 33.87 3.96 17.00
C CYS A 506 35.06 3.01 17.23
N ARG A 507 36.18 3.52 17.71
CA ARG A 507 37.38 2.73 18.10
C ARG A 507 37.07 1.76 19.24
N GLU A 508 36.38 2.23 20.24
CA GLU A 508 36.02 1.40 21.41
C GLU A 508 35.00 0.32 21.03
N GLU A 509 33.99 0.66 20.23
CA GLU A 509 32.91 -0.29 19.84
C GLU A 509 33.34 -1.34 18.81
N VAL A 510 34.20 -0.97 17.85
CA VAL A 510 34.59 -1.86 16.74
C VAL A 510 35.84 -2.71 17.07
N GLY A 511 36.61 -2.28 18.06
CA GLY A 511 37.84 -2.96 18.48
C GLY A 511 38.99 -2.87 17.45
N PRO A 512 40.19 -3.39 17.77
CA PRO A 512 41.42 -3.20 16.98
C PRO A 512 41.35 -3.72 15.53
N GLY A 513 40.57 -4.78 15.27
CA GLY A 513 40.42 -5.37 13.93
C GLY A 513 39.53 -4.55 13.00
N GLY A 514 38.61 -3.74 13.54
CA GLY A 514 37.77 -2.84 12.78
C GLY A 514 38.40 -1.50 12.49
N MET A 515 39.43 -1.14 13.24
CA MET A 515 40.14 0.12 13.18
C MET A 515 41.09 0.23 11.99
N THR A 516 41.76 -0.83 11.60
CA THR A 516 42.58 -0.88 10.37
C THR A 516 41.75 -0.52 9.13
N PHE A 517 40.45 -0.52 9.27
CA PHE A 517 39.45 -0.26 8.29
C PHE A 517 39.06 1.22 8.20
N ILE A 518 38.95 1.90 9.32
CA ILE A 518 38.61 3.32 9.44
C ILE A 518 39.88 4.20 9.26
N GLU A 519 41.03 3.71 9.67
CA GLU A 519 42.36 4.40 9.56
C GLU A 519 43.10 4.12 8.26
N GLY A 520 42.72 3.07 7.51
CA GLY A 520 43.29 2.76 6.19
C GLY A 520 42.83 3.80 5.17
N LYS A 521 43.49 4.97 5.18
CA LYS A 521 43.37 6.00 4.15
C LYS A 521 43.91 5.54 2.81
#